data_1e20649a1e91a87d9e2ad8766a309617
#
_entry.id   1e20649a1e91a87d9e2ad8766a309617
#
_cell.length_a   1.000
_cell.length_b   1.000
_cell.length_c   1.000
_cell.angle_alpha   90.00
_cell.angle_beta   90.00
_cell.angle_gamma   90.00
#
_symmetry.space_group_name_H-M   'P 1'
#
loop_
_entity.id
_entity.type
_entity.pdbx_description
1 polymer ?
#
loop_
_entity_poly.entity_id
_entity_poly.type
_entity_poly.pdbx_seq_one_letter_code
_entity_poly.pdbx_strand_id
1 'polypeptide(L)'
;MLAALLGSLVGIVLGLTGAGGSIFAVPLLVFGLGWSLAQATPVALLAVFAAAAFGTLTSWRSGLIARRPALVAGLLGSLTSPLGTSLAQRLPQATLTLLFAAVMTFVALRMLWQSRAAPADTRVVRADADEHDDPGAAVCRVDPSTQLVRWSRPCAVAVGAGGAVTGVLSGALGVGAGFVIVPTLRFVTQLSMQSCVATSLMIITIVSAAATVSHVVAAGAGALPLAVAAPFVLGSLVGMFGSRRVAHRLSGPLLQRLFAALMLVAAALLAWRALGAAMGGGTTGL
;
A
#
# COMPACT_ATOMS: atom_id res chain seq x y z
N MET A 1 -21.66 -11.73 -2.65
CA MET A 1 -20.95 -12.42 -1.56
C MET A 1 -19.45 -12.55 -1.82
N LEU A 2 -19.00 -12.98 -3.02
CA LEU A 2 -17.56 -13.10 -3.34
C LEU A 2 -16.78 -11.80 -3.12
N ALA A 3 -17.31 -10.65 -3.59
CA ALA A 3 -16.66 -9.35 -3.41
C ALA A 3 -16.44 -8.99 -1.93
N ALA A 4 -17.38 -9.30 -1.05
CA ALA A 4 -17.23 -9.04 0.38
C ALA A 4 -16.14 -9.93 1.02
N LEU A 5 -16.04 -11.19 0.61
CA LEU A 5 -14.98 -12.10 1.06
C LEU A 5 -13.60 -11.62 0.58
N LEU A 6 -13.47 -11.23 -0.69
CA LEU A 6 -12.23 -10.69 -1.23
C LEU A 6 -11.85 -9.37 -0.53
N GLY A 7 -12.82 -8.50 -0.28
CA GLY A 7 -12.63 -7.28 0.49
C GLY A 7 -12.15 -7.56 1.91
N SER A 8 -12.75 -8.53 2.61
CA SER A 8 -12.33 -8.88 3.97
C SER A 8 -10.90 -9.39 4.02
N LEU A 9 -10.47 -10.15 3.02
CA LEU A 9 -9.09 -10.61 2.91
C LEU A 9 -8.12 -9.44 2.74
N VAL A 10 -8.46 -8.46 1.88
CA VAL A 10 -7.68 -7.22 1.74
C VAL A 10 -7.59 -6.47 3.07
N GLY A 11 -8.71 -6.31 3.78
CA GLY A 11 -8.75 -5.61 5.06
C GLY A 11 -7.92 -6.31 6.14
N ILE A 12 -7.97 -7.65 6.21
CA ILE A 12 -7.16 -8.45 7.14
C ILE A 12 -5.67 -8.23 6.84
N VAL A 13 -5.28 -8.36 5.57
CA VAL A 13 -3.88 -8.18 5.16
C VAL A 13 -3.41 -6.76 5.47
N LEU A 14 -4.20 -5.75 5.14
CA LEU A 14 -3.88 -4.35 5.42
C LEU A 14 -3.73 -4.10 6.92
N GLY A 15 -4.62 -4.66 7.74
CA GLY A 15 -4.56 -4.49 9.19
C GLY A 15 -3.42 -5.23 9.88
N LEU A 16 -2.98 -6.37 9.33
CA LEU A 16 -1.84 -7.13 9.85
C LEU A 16 -0.49 -6.53 9.43
N THR A 17 -0.39 -6.05 8.19
CA THR A 17 0.86 -5.52 7.63
C THR A 17 0.99 -4.00 7.74
N GLY A 18 -0.11 -3.32 8.00
CA GLY A 18 -0.21 -1.86 8.13
C GLY A 18 -0.13 -1.09 6.80
N ALA A 19 0.50 -1.63 5.78
CA ALA A 19 0.66 -0.94 4.50
C ALA A 19 0.84 -1.89 3.30
N GLY A 20 1.35 -3.10 3.52
CA GLY A 20 1.60 -4.08 2.44
C GLY A 20 0.31 -4.67 1.85
N GLY A 21 -0.80 -4.64 2.61
CA GLY A 21 -2.06 -5.23 2.19
C GLY A 21 -2.75 -4.54 1.02
N SER A 22 -2.49 -3.25 0.81
CA SER A 22 -3.10 -2.50 -0.28
C SER A 22 -2.73 -3.04 -1.67
N ILE A 23 -1.56 -3.65 -1.82
CA ILE A 23 -1.10 -4.19 -3.10
C ILE A 23 -1.92 -5.41 -3.57
N PHE A 24 -2.60 -6.11 -2.65
CA PHE A 24 -3.44 -7.26 -2.98
C PHE A 24 -4.83 -6.87 -3.49
N ALA A 25 -5.30 -5.66 -3.25
CA ALA A 25 -6.65 -5.25 -3.60
C ALA A 25 -6.92 -5.39 -5.10
N VAL A 26 -6.00 -4.93 -5.93
CA VAL A 26 -6.12 -4.99 -7.40
C VAL A 26 -6.07 -6.43 -7.93
N PRO A 27 -5.05 -7.26 -7.61
CA PRO A 27 -5.03 -8.66 -8.06
C PRO A 27 -6.24 -9.46 -7.64
N LEU A 28 -6.75 -9.26 -6.44
CA LEU A 28 -7.94 -9.98 -5.97
C LEU A 28 -9.19 -9.63 -6.77
N LEU A 29 -9.32 -8.37 -7.21
CA LEU A 29 -10.41 -7.97 -8.11
C LEU A 29 -10.21 -8.51 -9.53
N VAL A 30 -8.98 -8.45 -10.06
CA VAL A 30 -8.65 -8.92 -11.40
C VAL A 30 -8.82 -10.44 -11.52
N PHE A 31 -8.31 -11.22 -10.57
CA PHE A 31 -8.40 -12.69 -10.61
C PHE A 31 -9.69 -13.22 -10.03
N GLY A 32 -10.25 -12.57 -8.99
CA GLY A 32 -11.46 -13.04 -8.34
C GLY A 32 -12.74 -12.69 -9.09
N LEU A 33 -12.77 -11.54 -9.78
CA LEU A 33 -13.95 -11.07 -10.53
C LEU A 33 -13.73 -11.06 -12.05
N GLY A 34 -12.52 -11.36 -12.54
CA GLY A 34 -12.21 -11.35 -13.97
C GLY A 34 -12.14 -9.93 -14.57
N TRP A 35 -11.96 -8.90 -13.74
CA TRP A 35 -11.95 -7.51 -14.17
C TRP A 35 -10.64 -7.11 -14.84
N SER A 36 -10.72 -6.10 -15.73
CA SER A 36 -9.53 -5.42 -16.24
C SER A 36 -8.88 -4.60 -15.12
N LEU A 37 -7.58 -4.31 -15.27
CA LEU A 37 -6.84 -3.47 -14.32
C LEU A 37 -7.52 -2.09 -14.15
N ALA A 38 -7.97 -1.50 -15.25
CA ALA A 38 -8.64 -0.19 -15.25
C ALA A 38 -9.95 -0.18 -14.45
N GLN A 39 -10.73 -1.26 -14.48
CA GLN A 39 -11.97 -1.41 -13.71
C GLN A 39 -11.71 -1.70 -12.24
N ALA A 40 -10.68 -2.50 -11.94
CA ALA A 40 -10.32 -2.89 -10.58
C ALA A 40 -9.72 -1.74 -9.77
N THR A 41 -8.94 -0.85 -10.41
CA THR A 41 -8.20 0.23 -9.76
C THR A 41 -9.05 1.17 -8.91
N PRO A 42 -10.14 1.79 -9.38
CA PRO A 42 -10.91 2.75 -8.58
C PRO A 42 -11.61 2.08 -7.40
N VAL A 43 -12.08 0.84 -7.55
CA VAL A 43 -12.71 0.07 -6.46
C VAL A 43 -11.69 -0.35 -5.41
N ALA A 44 -10.50 -0.79 -5.84
CA ALA A 44 -9.40 -1.12 -4.95
C ALA A 44 -8.96 0.09 -4.13
N LEU A 45 -8.79 1.25 -4.77
CA LEU A 45 -8.42 2.51 -4.10
C LEU A 45 -9.46 2.94 -3.07
N LEU A 46 -10.75 2.84 -3.40
CA LEU A 46 -11.84 3.17 -2.48
C LEU A 46 -11.83 2.26 -1.25
N ALA A 47 -11.63 0.96 -1.44
CA ALA A 47 -11.55 0.00 -0.35
C ALA A 47 -10.32 0.22 0.54
N VAL A 48 -9.16 0.49 -0.07
CA VAL A 48 -7.92 0.82 0.64
C VAL A 48 -8.09 2.13 1.41
N PHE A 49 -8.70 3.16 0.81
CA PHE A 49 -9.04 4.41 1.48
C PHE A 49 -9.89 4.17 2.72
N ALA A 50 -11.00 3.44 2.59
CA ALA A 50 -11.92 3.18 3.71
C ALA A 50 -11.24 2.41 4.84
N ALA A 51 -10.50 1.33 4.51
CA ALA A 51 -9.78 0.53 5.49
C ALA A 51 -8.64 1.32 6.16
N ALA A 52 -7.85 2.10 5.40
CA ALA A 52 -6.79 2.92 5.94
C ALA A 52 -7.32 4.08 6.79
N ALA A 53 -8.43 4.71 6.40
CA ALA A 53 -9.11 5.73 7.18
C ALA A 53 -9.57 5.19 8.54
N PHE A 54 -10.17 4.00 8.55
CA PHE A 54 -10.54 3.32 9.79
C PHE A 54 -9.31 3.02 10.65
N GLY A 55 -8.22 2.53 10.05
CA GLY A 55 -6.94 2.29 10.73
C GLY A 55 -6.34 3.57 11.31
N THR A 56 -6.39 4.67 10.57
CA THR A 56 -5.94 6.00 11.00
C THR A 56 -6.75 6.51 12.18
N LEU A 57 -8.10 6.46 12.10
CA LEU A 57 -8.99 6.90 13.16
C LEU A 57 -8.73 6.15 14.48
N THR A 58 -8.53 4.85 14.39
CA THR A 58 -8.25 4.03 15.57
C THR A 58 -6.85 4.27 16.15
N SER A 59 -5.85 4.57 15.29
CA SER A 59 -4.49 4.91 15.72
C SER A 59 -4.33 6.38 16.14
N TRP A 60 -5.29 7.23 15.82
CA TRP A 60 -5.26 8.65 16.20
C TRP A 60 -5.24 8.85 17.70
N ARG A 61 -6.03 8.06 18.41
CA ARG A 61 -6.15 8.14 19.88
C ARG A 61 -4.92 7.62 20.62
N SER A 62 -4.12 6.75 20.00
CA SER A 62 -2.91 6.18 20.61
C SER A 62 -1.69 7.12 20.53
N GLY A 63 -1.77 8.26 19.84
CA GLY A 63 -0.66 9.22 19.72
C GLY A 63 0.54 8.74 18.87
N LEU A 64 0.43 7.56 18.23
CA LEU A 64 1.52 6.94 17.47
C LEU A 64 1.77 7.59 16.10
N ILE A 65 0.88 8.48 15.64
CA ILE A 65 0.97 9.08 14.31
C ILE A 65 1.92 10.27 14.31
N ALA A 66 3.00 10.18 13.54
CA ALA A 66 3.88 11.30 13.26
C ALA A 66 3.19 12.25 12.26
N ARG A 67 2.44 13.23 12.78
CA ARG A 67 1.56 14.10 11.97
C ARG A 67 2.28 14.87 10.88
N ARG A 68 3.46 15.47 11.18
CA ARG A 68 4.22 16.29 10.22
C ARG A 68 4.70 15.48 9.02
N PRO A 69 5.41 14.33 9.20
CA PRO A 69 5.74 13.45 8.08
C PRO A 69 4.51 12.96 7.31
N ALA A 70 3.44 12.61 8.01
CA ALA A 70 2.22 12.13 7.38
C ALA A 70 1.56 13.17 6.48
N LEU A 71 1.47 14.42 6.93
CA LEU A 71 0.89 15.52 6.16
C LEU A 71 1.76 15.86 4.95
N VAL A 72 3.07 15.99 5.11
CA VAL A 72 3.96 16.34 3.99
C VAL A 72 3.96 15.26 2.92
N ALA A 73 4.15 14.00 3.30
CA ALA A 73 4.11 12.89 2.34
C ALA A 73 2.72 12.71 1.73
N GLY A 74 1.66 12.84 2.53
CA GLY A 74 0.28 12.72 2.07
C GLY A 74 -0.12 13.83 1.09
N LEU A 75 0.21 15.09 1.37
CA LEU A 75 -0.08 16.22 0.49
C LEU A 75 0.70 16.14 -0.82
N LEU A 76 2.02 15.89 -0.77
CA LEU A 76 2.80 15.72 -1.99
C LEU A 76 2.35 14.50 -2.78
N GLY A 77 2.01 13.40 -2.12
CA GLY A 77 1.43 12.23 -2.78
C GLY A 77 0.07 12.52 -3.41
N SER A 78 -0.79 13.29 -2.75
CA SER A 78 -2.09 13.66 -3.33
C SER A 78 -1.95 14.59 -4.55
N LEU A 79 -0.98 15.51 -4.53
CA LEU A 79 -0.69 16.39 -5.67
C LEU A 79 -0.11 15.65 -6.88
N THR A 80 0.66 14.59 -6.64
CA THR A 80 1.27 13.80 -7.72
C THR A 80 0.38 12.64 -8.20
N SER A 81 -0.65 12.27 -7.46
CA SER A 81 -1.59 11.19 -7.82
C SER A 81 -2.29 11.42 -9.16
N PRO A 82 -2.79 12.62 -9.52
CA PRO A 82 -3.37 12.87 -10.84
C PRO A 82 -2.39 12.65 -11.98
N LEU A 83 -1.09 12.91 -11.76
CA LEU A 83 -0.05 12.61 -12.77
C LEU A 83 0.05 11.10 -13.02
N GLY A 84 -0.01 10.29 -11.97
CA GLY A 84 -0.06 8.84 -12.08
C GLY A 84 -1.29 8.35 -12.83
N THR A 85 -2.47 8.89 -12.52
CA THR A 85 -3.73 8.54 -13.20
C THR A 85 -3.69 8.92 -14.68
N SER A 86 -3.20 10.11 -15.03
CA SER A 86 -3.08 10.57 -16.41
C SER A 86 -2.06 9.72 -17.19
N LEU A 87 -0.97 9.32 -16.56
CA LEU A 87 0.02 8.41 -17.16
C LEU A 87 -0.59 7.03 -17.44
N ALA A 88 -1.36 6.50 -16.49
CA ALA A 88 -2.04 5.21 -16.65
C ALA A 88 -3.04 5.21 -17.80
N GLN A 89 -3.72 6.32 -18.06
CA GLN A 89 -4.66 6.44 -19.19
C GLN A 89 -3.98 6.53 -20.56
N ARG A 90 -2.73 6.98 -20.61
CA ARG A 90 -1.96 7.09 -21.85
C ARG A 90 -1.19 5.82 -22.22
N LEU A 91 -0.96 4.94 -21.24
CA LEU A 91 -0.20 3.72 -21.44
C LEU A 91 -1.11 2.58 -21.95
N PRO A 92 -0.63 1.74 -22.86
CA PRO A 92 -1.30 0.49 -23.22
C PRO A 92 -1.54 -0.37 -21.98
N GLN A 93 -2.69 -1.04 -21.91
CA GLN A 93 -3.06 -1.86 -20.76
C GLN A 93 -2.03 -2.96 -20.46
N ALA A 94 -1.40 -3.53 -21.51
CA ALA A 94 -0.34 -4.52 -21.35
C ALA A 94 0.88 -3.95 -20.63
N THR A 95 1.33 -2.75 -21.00
CA THR A 95 2.46 -2.07 -20.36
C THR A 95 2.16 -1.75 -18.90
N LEU A 96 0.96 -1.26 -18.61
CA LEU A 96 0.53 -0.96 -17.25
C LEU A 96 0.50 -2.23 -16.38
N THR A 97 0.01 -3.35 -16.93
CA THR A 97 -0.03 -4.64 -16.25
C THR A 97 1.38 -5.17 -15.99
N LEU A 98 2.30 -5.05 -16.95
CA LEU A 98 3.70 -5.44 -16.78
C LEU A 98 4.42 -4.58 -15.73
N LEU A 99 4.20 -3.27 -15.76
CA LEU A 99 4.73 -2.35 -14.74
C LEU A 99 4.24 -2.74 -13.34
N PHE A 100 2.95 -3.05 -13.22
CA PHE A 100 2.35 -3.51 -11.98
C PHE A 100 2.98 -4.83 -11.51
N ALA A 101 3.13 -5.81 -12.41
CA ALA A 101 3.77 -7.09 -12.10
C ALA A 101 5.24 -6.92 -11.67
N ALA A 102 5.99 -6.01 -12.32
CA ALA A 102 7.36 -5.69 -11.95
C ALA A 102 7.46 -5.08 -10.54
N VAL A 103 6.58 -4.13 -10.22
CA VAL A 103 6.51 -3.53 -8.88
C VAL A 103 6.14 -4.57 -7.82
N MET A 104 5.16 -5.43 -8.09
CA MET A 104 4.78 -6.52 -7.17
C MET A 104 5.95 -7.48 -6.93
N THR A 105 6.67 -7.87 -7.99
CA THR A 105 7.83 -8.76 -7.90
C THR A 105 8.93 -8.12 -7.07
N PHE A 106 9.24 -6.85 -7.31
CA PHE A 106 10.24 -6.12 -6.52
C PHE A 106 9.90 -6.08 -5.03
N VAL A 107 8.63 -5.77 -4.71
CA VAL A 107 8.17 -5.73 -3.31
C VAL A 107 8.22 -7.11 -2.66
N ALA A 108 7.78 -8.15 -3.37
CA ALA A 108 7.79 -9.52 -2.87
C ALA A 108 9.22 -10.02 -2.59
N LEU A 109 10.15 -9.78 -3.51
CA LEU A 109 11.56 -10.13 -3.31
C LEU A 109 12.16 -9.38 -2.11
N ARG A 110 11.87 -8.11 -1.97
CA ARG A 110 12.30 -7.31 -0.83
C ARG A 110 11.74 -7.85 0.49
N MET A 111 10.45 -8.23 0.53
CA MET A 111 9.84 -8.85 1.71
C MET A 111 10.51 -10.17 2.07
N LEU A 112 10.85 -11.00 1.07
CA LEU A 112 11.58 -12.25 1.28
C LEU A 112 12.99 -12.01 1.83
N TRP A 113 13.72 -11.03 1.31
CA TRP A 113 15.04 -10.68 1.81
C TRP A 113 14.98 -10.19 3.26
N GLN A 114 14.04 -9.31 3.58
CA GLN A 114 13.85 -8.85 4.96
C GLN A 114 13.48 -9.99 5.91
N SER A 115 12.67 -10.96 5.45
CA SER A 115 12.29 -12.12 6.28
C SER A 115 13.43 -13.12 6.49
N ARG A 116 14.48 -13.09 5.66
CA ARG A 116 15.70 -13.91 5.81
C ARG A 116 16.75 -13.21 6.67
N ALA A 117 16.83 -11.89 6.59
CA ALA A 117 17.82 -11.09 7.29
C ALA A 117 17.52 -10.89 8.79
N ALA A 118 16.31 -11.20 9.25
CA ALA A 118 15.88 -11.08 10.65
C ALA A 118 15.52 -12.44 11.26
N PRO A 119 16.47 -13.30 11.66
CA PRO A 119 16.16 -14.62 12.21
C PRO A 119 15.64 -14.62 13.65
N ALA A 120 15.68 -13.55 14.41
CA ALA A 120 15.46 -13.59 15.86
C ALA A 120 14.58 -12.50 16.49
N ASP A 121 14.26 -11.40 15.81
CA ASP A 121 13.54 -10.27 16.45
C ASP A 121 12.02 -10.28 16.25
N THR A 122 11.41 -11.45 16.23
CA THR A 122 9.96 -11.62 16.27
C THR A 122 9.40 -11.83 17.65
N ARG A 123 10.07 -11.38 18.67
CA ARG A 123 9.40 -11.17 19.95
C ARG A 123 8.59 -9.88 19.81
N VAL A 124 7.27 -10.05 19.98
CA VAL A 124 6.32 -8.99 20.31
C VAL A 124 7.06 -7.78 20.86
N VAL A 125 6.98 -6.67 20.13
CA VAL A 125 7.60 -5.40 20.51
C VAL A 125 7.25 -5.10 21.96
N ARG A 126 8.10 -5.57 22.87
CA ARG A 126 8.24 -4.95 24.16
C ARG A 126 8.98 -3.65 23.88
N ALA A 127 8.42 -2.57 24.35
CA ALA A 127 9.05 -1.28 24.38
C ALA A 127 10.29 -1.36 25.28
N ASP A 128 11.38 -1.83 24.73
CA ASP A 128 12.69 -1.64 25.31
C ASP A 128 13.51 -0.93 24.20
N ALA A 129 13.65 0.35 24.44
CA ALA A 129 14.62 1.20 23.82
C ALA A 129 15.99 0.69 24.26
N ASP A 130 16.62 -0.14 23.41
CA ASP A 130 18.07 -0.28 23.49
C ASP A 130 18.60 -0.87 22.18
N GLU A 131 19.59 -0.13 21.66
CA GLU A 131 20.66 -0.61 20.83
C GLU A 131 20.36 -0.99 19.36
N HIS A 132 20.23 0.00 18.52
CA HIS A 132 21.08 0.08 17.32
C HIS A 132 21.35 1.56 17.05
N ASP A 133 22.32 2.03 17.80
CA ASP A 133 22.96 3.31 17.60
C ASP A 133 23.98 3.18 16.47
N ASP A 134 23.53 3.32 15.23
CA ASP A 134 24.39 3.75 14.14
C ASP A 134 24.05 5.21 13.83
N PRO A 135 24.82 6.18 14.35
CA PRO A 135 24.48 7.60 14.30
C PRO A 135 24.54 8.20 12.89
N GLY A 136 24.83 7.40 11.87
CA GLY A 136 25.21 7.90 10.55
C GLY A 136 24.14 7.87 9.46
N ALA A 137 23.09 7.06 9.57
CA ALA A 137 22.24 6.72 8.40
C ALA A 137 20.85 7.38 8.36
N ALA A 138 20.27 7.81 9.47
CA ALA A 138 18.91 8.36 9.46
C ALA A 138 18.89 9.87 9.21
N VAL A 139 18.27 10.28 8.11
CA VAL A 139 18.10 11.68 7.72
C VAL A 139 17.21 12.46 8.71
N CYS A 140 16.24 11.77 9.32
CA CYS A 140 15.30 12.32 10.29
C CYS A 140 15.56 11.71 11.66
N ARG A 141 16.13 12.50 12.58
CA ARG A 141 16.33 12.08 13.97
C ARG A 141 15.06 12.26 14.78
N VAL A 142 14.78 11.32 15.67
CA VAL A 142 13.71 11.41 16.68
C VAL A 142 14.30 11.99 17.95
N ASP A 143 13.64 12.97 18.55
CA ASP A 143 14.03 13.54 19.84
C ASP A 143 13.65 12.54 20.95
N PRO A 144 14.60 12.02 21.73
CA PRO A 144 14.34 11.02 22.77
C PRO A 144 13.36 11.49 23.84
N SER A 145 13.33 12.82 24.10
CA SER A 145 12.49 13.40 25.15
C SER A 145 11.04 13.60 24.76
N THR A 146 10.79 13.89 23.44
CA THR A 146 9.45 14.22 22.94
C THR A 146 8.88 13.15 22.02
N GLN A 147 9.68 12.13 21.65
CA GLN A 147 9.32 11.11 20.65
C GLN A 147 8.86 11.70 19.30
N LEU A 148 9.16 12.98 19.06
CA LEU A 148 8.81 13.69 17.84
C LEU A 148 9.99 13.71 16.87
N VAL A 149 9.69 13.59 15.58
CA VAL A 149 10.70 13.69 14.52
C VAL A 149 11.22 15.13 14.48
N ARG A 150 12.54 15.31 14.68
CA ARG A 150 13.21 16.61 14.47
C ARG A 150 13.14 16.95 12.99
N TRP A 151 12.33 17.95 12.67
CA TRP A 151 12.07 18.35 11.30
C TRP A 151 13.24 19.16 10.74
N SER A 152 13.96 18.62 9.78
CA SER A 152 15.03 19.28 9.04
C SER A 152 14.70 19.37 7.55
N ARG A 153 15.33 20.27 6.81
CA ARG A 153 15.14 20.40 5.36
C ARG A 153 15.38 19.06 4.61
N PRO A 154 16.51 18.34 4.84
CA PRO A 154 16.73 17.06 4.18
C PRO A 154 15.67 16.00 4.56
N CYS A 155 15.18 16.00 5.81
CA CYS A 155 14.08 15.14 6.24
C CYS A 155 12.80 15.44 5.46
N ALA A 156 12.43 16.71 5.31
CA ALA A 156 11.25 17.13 4.56
C ALA A 156 11.32 16.71 3.09
N VAL A 157 12.50 16.87 2.46
CA VAL A 157 12.73 16.47 1.07
C VAL A 157 12.64 14.95 0.90
N ALA A 158 13.27 14.17 1.78
CA ALA A 158 13.26 12.70 1.69
C ALA A 158 11.86 12.12 1.90
N VAL A 159 11.13 12.61 2.93
CA VAL A 159 9.75 12.20 3.21
C VAL A 159 8.81 12.67 2.10
N GLY A 160 9.00 13.88 1.60
CA GLY A 160 8.22 14.44 0.50
C GLY A 160 8.42 13.70 -0.82
N ALA A 161 9.66 13.39 -1.18
CA ALA A 161 9.97 12.60 -2.36
C ALA A 161 9.34 11.19 -2.28
N GLY A 162 9.44 10.54 -1.11
CA GLY A 162 8.76 9.27 -0.87
C GLY A 162 7.24 9.38 -1.03
N GLY A 163 6.64 10.47 -0.53
CA GLY A 163 5.23 10.77 -0.72
C GLY A 163 4.87 10.98 -2.19
N ALA A 164 5.66 11.76 -2.93
CA ALA A 164 5.44 12.02 -4.35
C ALA A 164 5.50 10.73 -5.20
N VAL A 165 6.52 9.90 -5.00
CA VAL A 165 6.63 8.58 -5.65
C VAL A 165 5.41 7.71 -5.31
N THR A 166 5.04 7.69 -4.04
CA THR A 166 3.85 6.97 -3.56
C THR A 166 2.58 7.43 -4.28
N GLY A 167 2.41 8.74 -4.47
CA GLY A 167 1.26 9.31 -5.16
C GLY A 167 1.18 8.91 -6.62
N VAL A 168 2.30 9.02 -7.37
CA VAL A 168 2.36 8.60 -8.77
C VAL A 168 2.04 7.10 -8.92
N LEU A 169 2.64 6.26 -8.08
CA LEU A 169 2.39 4.81 -8.12
C LEU A 169 0.95 4.47 -7.72
N SER A 170 0.39 5.17 -6.72
CA SER A 170 -1.01 4.98 -6.31
C SER A 170 -1.97 5.37 -7.42
N GLY A 171 -1.75 6.53 -8.04
CA GLY A 171 -2.54 6.98 -9.18
C GLY A 171 -2.43 6.10 -10.41
N ALA A 172 -1.22 5.61 -10.73
CA ALA A 172 -1.00 4.77 -11.90
C ALA A 172 -1.50 3.34 -11.72
N LEU A 173 -1.23 2.73 -10.58
CA LEU A 173 -1.43 1.28 -10.36
C LEU A 173 -2.63 0.95 -9.47
N GLY A 174 -3.24 1.94 -8.83
CA GLY A 174 -4.40 1.71 -7.96
C GLY A 174 -4.11 1.00 -6.64
N VAL A 175 -2.88 1.00 -6.17
CA VAL A 175 -2.43 0.13 -5.07
C VAL A 175 -2.46 0.82 -3.70
N GLY A 176 -2.77 2.11 -3.62
CA GLY A 176 -2.67 2.87 -2.37
C GLY A 176 -1.25 3.05 -1.85
N ALA A 177 -0.25 2.51 -2.56
CA ALA A 177 1.21 2.64 -2.43
C ALA A 177 1.81 2.56 -1.00
N GLY A 178 1.08 1.97 -0.06
CA GLY A 178 1.55 1.76 1.31
C GLY A 178 2.83 0.94 1.40
N PHE A 179 3.06 0.05 0.45
CA PHE A 179 4.26 -0.77 0.35
C PHE A 179 5.54 0.04 0.07
N VAL A 180 5.43 1.23 -0.49
CA VAL A 180 6.57 2.14 -0.70
C VAL A 180 6.81 3.01 0.53
N ILE A 181 5.74 3.52 1.13
CA ILE A 181 5.86 4.52 2.20
C ILE A 181 6.42 3.94 3.51
N VAL A 182 6.05 2.70 3.89
CA VAL A 182 6.58 2.07 5.11
C VAL A 182 8.09 1.87 5.06
N PRO A 183 8.66 1.26 4.00
CA PRO A 183 10.11 1.21 3.87
C PRO A 183 10.76 2.59 3.83
N THR A 184 10.18 3.55 3.11
CA THR A 184 10.73 4.91 3.03
C THR A 184 10.79 5.56 4.42
N LEU A 185 9.71 5.48 5.20
CA LEU A 185 9.71 5.97 6.58
C LEU A 185 10.76 5.29 7.45
N ARG A 186 10.91 3.96 7.33
CA ARG A 186 11.92 3.23 8.11
C ARG A 186 13.36 3.59 7.74
N PHE A 187 13.64 3.88 6.47
CA PHE A 187 14.98 4.30 6.04
C PHE A 187 15.29 5.75 6.41
N VAL A 188 14.28 6.61 6.34
CA VAL A 188 14.46 8.05 6.53
C VAL A 188 14.32 8.45 7.99
N THR A 189 13.53 7.71 8.79
CA THR A 189 13.20 8.07 10.18
C THR A 189 13.54 6.96 11.17
N GLN A 190 13.85 7.33 12.40
CA GLN A 190 14.05 6.41 13.53
C GLN A 190 12.74 6.12 14.28
N LEU A 191 11.60 6.15 13.58
CA LEU A 191 10.30 5.85 14.19
C LEU A 191 10.17 4.36 14.53
N SER A 192 9.52 4.07 15.65
CA SER A 192 9.15 2.70 15.99
C SER A 192 8.29 2.07 14.90
N MET A 193 8.32 0.73 14.77
CA MET A 193 7.52 0.03 13.74
C MET A 193 6.02 0.36 13.84
N GLN A 194 5.50 0.48 15.06
CA GLN A 194 4.10 0.84 15.30
C GLN A 194 3.79 2.26 14.81
N SER A 195 4.69 3.23 15.07
CA SER A 195 4.54 4.61 14.60
C SER A 195 4.68 4.70 13.08
N CYS A 196 5.60 3.92 12.46
CA CYS A 196 5.69 3.83 11.00
C CYS A 196 4.39 3.32 10.36
N VAL A 197 3.81 2.26 10.92
CA VAL A 197 2.53 1.69 10.45
C VAL A 197 1.39 2.69 10.62
N ALA A 198 1.26 3.30 11.80
CA ALA A 198 0.19 4.28 12.06
C ALA A 198 0.32 5.52 11.15
N THR A 199 1.56 6.01 10.95
CA THR A 199 1.85 7.15 10.07
C THR A 199 1.59 6.81 8.61
N SER A 200 1.97 5.61 8.16
CA SER A 200 1.70 5.17 6.78
C SER A 200 0.21 5.02 6.49
N LEU A 201 -0.61 4.52 7.43
CA LEU A 201 -2.05 4.46 7.26
C LEU A 201 -2.67 5.85 7.01
N MET A 202 -2.20 6.88 7.72
CA MET A 202 -2.64 8.25 7.48
C MET A 202 -2.22 8.74 6.09
N ILE A 203 -0.99 8.48 5.65
CA ILE A 203 -0.51 8.83 4.30
C ILE A 203 -1.35 8.12 3.23
N ILE A 204 -1.56 6.81 3.40
CA ILE A 204 -2.38 6.01 2.49
C ILE A 204 -3.80 6.57 2.40
N THR A 205 -4.40 6.95 3.51
CA THR A 205 -5.74 7.55 3.54
C THR A 205 -5.79 8.80 2.65
N ILE A 206 -4.85 9.73 2.83
CA ILE A 206 -4.81 10.98 2.06
C ILE A 206 -4.56 10.71 0.57
N VAL A 207 -3.57 9.89 0.26
CA VAL A 207 -3.18 9.59 -1.13
C VAL A 207 -4.26 8.77 -1.85
N SER A 208 -4.84 7.74 -1.19
CA SER A 208 -5.88 6.92 -1.80
C SER A 208 -7.18 7.71 -2.03
N ALA A 209 -7.52 8.65 -1.14
CA ALA A 209 -8.63 9.56 -1.37
C ALA A 209 -8.41 10.39 -2.65
N ALA A 210 -7.25 11.04 -2.78
CA ALA A 210 -6.91 11.83 -3.95
C ALA A 210 -6.87 10.97 -5.23
N ALA A 211 -6.28 9.77 -5.17
CA ALA A 211 -6.24 8.85 -6.29
C ALA A 211 -7.64 8.38 -6.71
N THR A 212 -8.51 8.04 -5.76
CA THR A 212 -9.90 7.67 -6.05
C THR A 212 -10.63 8.81 -6.74
N VAL A 213 -10.54 10.04 -6.21
CA VAL A 213 -11.14 11.21 -6.84
C VAL A 213 -10.60 11.42 -8.25
N SER A 214 -9.29 11.33 -8.44
CA SER A 214 -8.65 11.49 -9.76
C SER A 214 -9.18 10.46 -10.77
N HIS A 215 -9.32 9.20 -10.38
CA HIS A 215 -9.86 8.15 -11.25
C HIS A 215 -11.35 8.36 -11.56
N VAL A 216 -12.16 8.76 -10.58
CA VAL A 216 -13.58 9.03 -10.78
C VAL A 216 -13.81 10.24 -11.70
N VAL A 217 -13.02 11.30 -11.52
CA VAL A 217 -13.09 12.49 -12.39
C VAL A 217 -12.65 12.17 -13.82
N ALA A 218 -11.59 11.37 -13.97
CA ALA A 218 -11.02 11.04 -15.27
C ALA A 218 -11.87 10.03 -16.07
N ALA A 219 -12.53 9.08 -15.41
CA ALA A 219 -13.33 8.03 -16.04
C ALA A 219 -14.86 8.29 -16.02
N GLY A 220 -15.29 9.35 -15.32
CA GLY A 220 -16.70 9.67 -15.11
C GLY A 220 -17.34 8.92 -13.93
N ALA A 221 -18.49 9.41 -13.47
CA ALA A 221 -19.20 8.87 -12.30
C ALA A 221 -19.64 7.39 -12.45
N GLY A 222 -19.75 6.89 -13.68
CA GLY A 222 -20.09 5.49 -13.98
C GLY A 222 -18.93 4.49 -13.78
N ALA A 223 -17.73 4.97 -13.50
CA ALA A 223 -16.54 4.12 -13.32
C ALA A 223 -16.57 3.27 -12.03
N LEU A 224 -17.48 3.56 -11.11
CA LEU A 224 -17.63 2.82 -9.85
C LEU A 224 -18.90 1.96 -9.90
N PRO A 225 -18.81 0.65 -10.19
CA PRO A 225 -19.93 -0.28 -10.07
C PRO A 225 -20.29 -0.48 -8.60
N LEU A 226 -21.16 0.34 -8.06
CA LEU A 226 -21.53 0.38 -6.63
C LEU A 226 -22.01 -0.99 -6.11
N ALA A 227 -22.65 -1.77 -6.96
CA ALA A 227 -23.11 -3.12 -6.61
C ALA A 227 -21.98 -4.06 -6.15
N VAL A 228 -20.77 -3.86 -6.67
CA VAL A 228 -19.58 -4.64 -6.30
C VAL A 228 -18.67 -3.86 -5.35
N ALA A 229 -18.55 -2.56 -5.56
CA ALA A 229 -17.70 -1.69 -4.73
C ALA A 229 -18.18 -1.66 -3.27
N ALA A 230 -19.49 -1.54 -3.02
CA ALA A 230 -20.02 -1.46 -1.67
C ALA A 230 -19.74 -2.74 -0.84
N PRO A 231 -20.06 -3.97 -1.29
CA PRO A 231 -19.73 -5.16 -0.52
C PRO A 231 -18.22 -5.38 -0.38
N PHE A 232 -17.40 -4.99 -1.35
CA PHE A 232 -15.95 -5.09 -1.27
C PHE A 232 -15.38 -4.13 -0.20
N VAL A 233 -15.84 -2.88 -0.17
CA VAL A 233 -15.45 -1.87 0.84
C VAL A 233 -15.91 -2.28 2.22
N LEU A 234 -17.17 -2.73 2.39
CA LEU A 234 -17.65 -3.22 3.67
C LEU A 234 -16.86 -4.44 4.16
N GLY A 235 -16.56 -5.38 3.26
CA GLY A 235 -15.67 -6.49 3.55
C GLY A 235 -14.31 -6.03 4.04
N SER A 236 -13.69 -5.04 3.39
CA SER A 236 -12.37 -4.53 3.78
C SER A 236 -12.38 -3.86 5.17
N LEU A 237 -13.45 -3.18 5.54
CA LEU A 237 -13.63 -2.62 6.88
C LEU A 237 -13.76 -3.71 7.94
N VAL A 238 -14.60 -4.72 7.67
CA VAL A 238 -14.77 -5.87 8.59
C VAL A 238 -13.46 -6.62 8.76
N GLY A 239 -12.74 -6.88 7.67
CA GLY A 239 -11.42 -7.51 7.68
C GLY A 239 -10.40 -6.72 8.49
N MET A 240 -10.34 -5.40 8.30
CA MET A 240 -9.47 -4.50 9.05
C MET A 240 -9.79 -4.50 10.55
N PHE A 241 -11.07 -4.50 10.92
CA PHE A 241 -11.49 -4.62 12.31
C PHE A 241 -11.11 -5.95 12.92
N GLY A 242 -11.34 -7.06 12.20
CA GLY A 242 -11.03 -8.42 12.65
C GLY A 242 -9.53 -8.66 12.82
N SER A 243 -8.71 -8.12 11.91
CA SER A 243 -7.25 -8.31 11.91
C SER A 243 -6.59 -7.83 13.21
N ARG A 244 -7.12 -6.78 13.82
CA ARG A 244 -6.59 -6.24 15.10
C ARG A 244 -6.71 -7.22 16.24
N ARG A 245 -7.74 -8.08 16.25
CA ARG A 245 -7.93 -9.12 17.27
C ARG A 245 -7.02 -10.33 17.04
N VAL A 246 -6.62 -10.56 15.78
CA VAL A 246 -5.82 -11.72 15.38
C VAL A 246 -4.32 -11.38 15.35
N ALA A 247 -3.96 -10.09 15.22
CA ALA A 247 -2.59 -9.62 15.07
C ALA A 247 -1.64 -10.13 16.17
N HIS A 248 -2.13 -10.31 17.42
CA HIS A 248 -1.30 -10.83 18.52
C HIS A 248 -0.97 -12.33 18.41
N ARG A 249 -1.67 -13.09 17.55
CA ARG A 249 -1.54 -14.55 17.46
C ARG A 249 -0.71 -15.02 16.29
N LEU A 250 -0.44 -14.15 15.32
CA LEU A 250 0.28 -14.51 14.10
C LEU A 250 1.75 -14.06 14.19
N SER A 251 2.65 -15.02 14.06
CA SER A 251 4.08 -14.72 13.97
C SER A 251 4.40 -14.00 12.66
N GLY A 252 4.98 -12.80 12.75
CA GLY A 252 5.25 -11.91 11.63
C GLY A 252 5.98 -12.52 10.42
N PRO A 253 7.06 -13.35 10.60
CA PRO A 253 7.85 -13.82 9.45
C PRO A 253 7.14 -14.85 8.59
N LEU A 254 6.33 -15.74 9.16
CA LEU A 254 5.58 -16.71 8.37
C LEU A 254 4.54 -16.02 7.49
N LEU A 255 3.80 -15.08 8.08
CA LEU A 255 2.81 -14.27 7.39
C LEU A 255 3.45 -13.47 6.24
N GLN A 256 4.61 -12.87 6.48
CA GLN A 256 5.37 -12.11 5.48
C GLN A 256 5.83 -12.99 4.32
N ARG A 257 6.30 -14.22 4.59
CA ARG A 257 6.68 -15.19 3.55
C ARG A 257 5.50 -15.66 2.73
N LEU A 258 4.39 -15.97 3.38
CA LEU A 258 3.14 -16.36 2.68
C LEU A 258 2.65 -15.24 1.75
N PHE A 259 2.65 -14.00 2.23
CA PHE A 259 2.26 -12.86 1.40
C PHE A 259 3.21 -12.62 0.24
N ALA A 260 4.53 -12.70 0.47
CA ALA A 260 5.49 -12.57 -0.60
C ALA A 260 5.34 -13.67 -1.66
N ALA A 261 5.09 -14.91 -1.26
CA ALA A 261 4.83 -16.01 -2.18
C ALA A 261 3.54 -15.76 -3.00
N LEU A 262 2.46 -15.34 -2.33
CA LEU A 262 1.20 -15.02 -3.00
C LEU A 262 1.36 -13.86 -4.00
N MET A 263 2.14 -12.83 -3.64
CA MET A 263 2.48 -11.72 -4.54
C MET A 263 3.26 -12.18 -5.77
N LEU A 264 4.24 -13.08 -5.61
CA LEU A 264 5.02 -13.60 -6.72
C LEU A 264 4.14 -14.41 -7.68
N VAL A 265 3.26 -15.26 -7.14
CA VAL A 265 2.28 -16.00 -7.96
C VAL A 265 1.37 -15.05 -8.71
N ALA A 266 0.80 -14.05 -8.05
CA ALA A 266 -0.07 -13.06 -8.69
C ALA A 266 0.70 -12.24 -9.76
N ALA A 267 1.93 -11.82 -9.49
CA ALA A 267 2.77 -11.10 -10.43
C ALA A 267 3.10 -11.96 -11.67
N ALA A 268 3.45 -13.24 -11.47
CA ALA A 268 3.71 -14.18 -12.57
C ALA A 268 2.48 -14.40 -13.44
N LEU A 269 1.30 -14.58 -12.84
CA LEU A 269 0.04 -14.74 -13.57
C LEU A 269 -0.35 -13.48 -14.36
N LEU A 270 -0.14 -12.29 -13.78
CA LEU A 270 -0.38 -11.01 -14.47
C LEU A 270 0.59 -10.82 -15.64
N ALA A 271 1.87 -11.10 -15.44
CA ALA A 271 2.88 -11.03 -16.49
C ALA A 271 2.58 -12.00 -17.63
N TRP A 272 2.19 -13.25 -17.30
CA TRP A 272 1.78 -14.24 -18.28
C TRP A 272 0.60 -13.78 -19.14
N ARG A 273 -0.45 -13.25 -18.49
CA ARG A 273 -1.63 -12.71 -19.21
C ARG A 273 -1.26 -11.52 -20.09
N ALA A 274 -0.41 -10.61 -19.61
CA ALA A 274 0.02 -9.45 -20.38
C ALA A 274 0.85 -9.83 -21.61
N LEU A 275 1.78 -10.79 -21.46
CA LEU A 275 2.59 -11.32 -22.55
C LEU A 275 1.74 -12.11 -23.57
N GLY A 276 0.81 -12.93 -23.09
CA GLY A 276 -0.13 -13.66 -23.96
C GLY A 276 -1.02 -12.72 -24.78
N ALA A 277 -1.49 -11.63 -24.18
CA ALA A 277 -2.25 -10.61 -24.90
C ALA A 277 -1.40 -9.84 -25.92
N ALA A 278 -0.12 -9.60 -25.62
CA ALA A 278 0.81 -8.93 -26.53
C ALA A 278 1.19 -9.82 -27.73
N MET A 279 1.29 -11.16 -27.52
CA MET A 279 1.63 -12.11 -28.60
C MET A 279 0.39 -12.57 -29.39
N GLY A 280 -0.79 -12.63 -28.77
CA GLY A 280 -2.05 -13.01 -29.42
C GLY A 280 -2.71 -11.88 -30.23
N GLY A 281 -2.35 -10.63 -29.99
CA GLY A 281 -2.86 -9.47 -30.76
C GLY A 281 -2.29 -9.33 -32.19
N GLY A 282 -1.37 -10.20 -32.61
CA GLY A 282 -0.79 -10.19 -33.95
C GLY A 282 -1.51 -11.06 -35.00
N THR A 283 -2.58 -11.79 -34.65
CA THR A 283 -3.19 -12.76 -35.58
C THR A 283 -4.65 -12.49 -35.96
N THR A 284 -5.23 -11.34 -35.61
CA THR A 284 -6.57 -10.94 -36.05
C THR A 284 -6.53 -9.61 -36.79
N GLY A 285 -5.77 -9.57 -37.88
CA GLY A 285 -5.70 -8.49 -38.84
C GLY A 285 -5.61 -9.04 -40.24
N LEU A 286 -6.62 -9.72 -40.72
CA LEU A 286 -6.94 -9.95 -42.16
C LEU A 286 -8.46 -9.93 -42.27
#